data_af8bb6750b5600771c6c6925c28e0c51
#
_entry.id   af8bb6750b5600771c6c6925c28e0c51
#
_cell.length_a   1.000
_cell.length_b   1.000
_cell.length_c   1.000
_cell.angle_alpha   90.00
_cell.angle_beta   90.00
_cell.angle_gamma   90.00
#
_symmetry.space_group_name_H-M   'P 1'
#
loop_
_entity.id
_entity.type
_entity.pdbx_description
1 polymer ?
#
loop_
_entity_poly.entity_id
_entity_poly.type
_entity_poly.pdbx_seq_one_letter_code
_entity_poly.pdbx_strand_id
1 'polypeptide(L)'
;MYVTVPGRVNLIGEHIDYHNLPVLPMAIQRRIRIDYTKTANPLVTASSENYGATEVALLGELKPDAGGGWSNYIKAAVAAARGHWKVTQGIEAKVTSNLPPAAGLSSSSALLTGFTIALLRANDIEPTVAELMEVLPEGEQFVGTRGGGMDHAAVLASKAGCALLIEFAPLHLQSVPIPDTWQFIVAHSLTTAEKSGAAREAFNSRRVTSQKAIEKTRAGLELSDDEARAFRHVESEAQRVKDAVDALKRSDREAFGTLLSESHKSLRDDLRVSRPELDELVDVAMENKALGARLTGAGFGGCAIVFCETADRERVAQALVDGFYAKRKGFERETHLIFAEPSAGALHV
;
A
#
# COMPACT_ATOMS: atom_id res chain seq x y z
N MET A 1 -26.56 2.02 -2.68
CA MET A 1 -25.35 2.57 -3.37
C MET A 1 -24.14 1.76 -2.95
N TYR A 2 -23.05 1.81 -3.70
CA TYR A 2 -21.81 1.14 -3.26
C TYR A 2 -20.56 1.88 -3.74
N VAL A 3 -19.46 1.64 -3.02
CA VAL A 3 -18.10 2.03 -3.39
C VAL A 3 -17.22 0.78 -3.35
N THR A 4 -16.34 0.61 -4.33
CA THR A 4 -15.32 -0.44 -4.30
C THR A 4 -13.93 0.18 -4.39
N VAL A 5 -13.03 -0.23 -3.49
CA VAL A 5 -11.67 0.28 -3.43
C VAL A 5 -10.71 -0.90 -3.49
N PRO A 6 -9.76 -0.91 -4.45
CA PRO A 6 -8.77 -1.97 -4.55
C PRO A 6 -7.74 -1.88 -3.43
N GLY A 7 -7.05 -3.00 -3.17
CA GLY A 7 -5.73 -2.96 -2.56
C GLY A 7 -4.68 -2.55 -3.58
N ARG A 8 -3.45 -2.38 -3.10
CA ARG A 8 -2.29 -2.10 -3.96
C ARG A 8 -1.09 -2.95 -3.57
N VAL A 9 -0.20 -3.16 -4.51
CA VAL A 9 1.20 -3.51 -4.28
C VAL A 9 2.08 -2.37 -4.78
N ASN A 10 3.22 -2.15 -4.14
CA ASN A 10 4.21 -1.24 -4.70
C ASN A 10 5.26 -2.07 -5.44
N LEU A 11 5.40 -1.85 -6.74
CA LEU A 11 6.37 -2.55 -7.55
C LEU A 11 7.79 -2.14 -7.17
N ILE A 12 8.02 -0.82 -7.03
CA ILE A 12 9.31 -0.25 -6.60
C ILE A 12 9.12 1.17 -6.08
N GLY A 13 10.01 1.62 -5.18
CA GLY A 13 9.95 2.95 -4.56
C GLY A 13 9.50 2.90 -3.10
N GLU A 14 9.82 1.82 -2.36
CA GLU A 14 9.48 1.71 -0.94
C GLU A 14 10.24 2.74 -0.10
N HIS A 15 9.54 3.31 0.88
CA HIS A 15 10.08 4.24 1.87
C HIS A 15 10.67 5.54 1.31
N ILE A 16 10.19 6.00 0.16
CA ILE A 16 10.62 7.27 -0.43
C ILE A 16 9.46 8.24 -0.75
N ASP A 17 8.21 7.78 -0.71
CA ASP A 17 7.01 8.60 -0.94
C ASP A 17 6.86 9.73 0.08
N TYR A 18 7.18 9.48 1.34
CA TYR A 18 7.15 10.50 2.39
C TYR A 18 8.31 11.52 2.32
N HIS A 19 9.21 11.37 1.34
CA HIS A 19 10.22 12.35 0.94
C HIS A 19 9.83 13.09 -0.35
N ASN A 20 8.60 12.92 -0.82
CA ASN A 20 8.09 13.44 -2.08
C ASN A 20 8.87 12.94 -3.32
N LEU A 21 9.46 11.75 -3.23
CA LEU A 21 10.16 11.10 -4.33
C LEU A 21 9.24 10.14 -5.09
N PRO A 22 9.51 9.88 -6.38
CA PRO A 22 8.62 9.09 -7.21
C PRO A 22 8.52 7.63 -6.76
N VAL A 23 7.34 7.03 -6.94
CA VAL A 23 7.05 5.63 -6.64
C VAL A 23 6.23 5.00 -7.76
N LEU A 24 6.25 3.66 -7.85
CA LEU A 24 5.59 2.94 -8.93
C LEU A 24 4.70 1.79 -8.39
N PRO A 25 3.59 2.07 -7.74
CA PRO A 25 2.62 1.06 -7.34
C PRO A 25 1.72 0.62 -8.49
N MET A 26 0.94 -0.45 -8.24
CA MET A 26 -0.24 -0.79 -9.01
C MET A 26 -1.40 -1.22 -8.08
N ALA A 27 -2.63 -0.87 -8.43
CA ALA A 27 -3.80 -1.46 -7.79
C ALA A 27 -3.98 -2.91 -8.24
N ILE A 28 -4.56 -3.74 -7.36
CA ILE A 28 -4.80 -5.16 -7.62
C ILE A 28 -6.30 -5.46 -7.62
N GLN A 29 -6.70 -6.62 -8.16
CA GLN A 29 -8.09 -7.05 -8.27
C GLN A 29 -8.77 -7.37 -6.93
N ARG A 30 -8.01 -7.51 -5.84
CA ARG A 30 -8.56 -7.70 -4.48
C ARG A 30 -9.07 -6.35 -3.95
N ARG A 31 -10.31 -6.33 -3.42
CA ARG A 31 -11.03 -5.08 -3.12
C ARG A 31 -11.74 -5.12 -1.78
N ILE A 32 -11.98 -3.94 -1.23
CA ILE A 32 -13.00 -3.68 -0.22
C ILE A 32 -14.21 -3.12 -0.94
N ARG A 33 -15.41 -3.64 -0.61
CA ARG A 33 -16.70 -3.15 -1.07
C ARG A 33 -17.49 -2.62 0.12
N ILE A 34 -18.03 -1.43 -0.02
CA ILE A 34 -18.89 -0.76 0.96
C ILE A 34 -20.25 -0.54 0.29
N ASP A 35 -21.22 -1.36 0.63
CA ASP A 35 -22.61 -1.13 0.25
C ASP A 35 -23.23 -0.21 1.31
N TYR A 36 -23.88 0.87 0.90
CA TYR A 36 -24.39 1.86 1.84
C TYR A 36 -25.73 2.48 1.43
N THR A 37 -26.47 2.92 2.43
CA THR A 37 -27.70 3.69 2.32
C THR A 37 -27.51 5.02 3.02
N LYS A 38 -27.91 6.12 2.38
CA LYS A 38 -27.92 7.46 2.93
C LYS A 38 -28.95 7.57 4.05
N THR A 39 -28.59 8.19 5.16
CA THR A 39 -29.51 8.43 6.29
C THR A 39 -29.56 9.92 6.64
N ALA A 40 -30.72 10.36 7.17
CA ALA A 40 -30.86 11.73 7.66
C ALA A 40 -30.13 11.94 9.02
N ASN A 41 -29.83 10.86 9.73
CA ASN A 41 -29.09 10.92 10.99
C ASN A 41 -27.62 11.23 10.71
N PRO A 42 -26.99 12.16 11.47
CA PRO A 42 -25.57 12.47 11.34
C PRO A 42 -24.70 11.38 12.01
N LEU A 43 -24.86 10.14 11.57
CA LEU A 43 -24.22 8.96 12.12
C LEU A 43 -23.77 8.03 10.99
N VAL A 44 -22.56 7.50 11.08
CA VAL A 44 -22.08 6.38 10.27
C VAL A 44 -22.27 5.12 11.09
N THR A 45 -23.17 4.25 10.64
CA THR A 45 -23.28 2.87 11.16
C THR A 45 -22.64 1.94 10.16
N ALA A 46 -21.72 1.11 10.59
CA ALA A 46 -21.02 0.20 9.70
C ALA A 46 -20.94 -1.20 10.31
N SER A 47 -21.08 -2.23 9.47
CA SER A 47 -20.96 -3.63 9.87
C SER A 47 -20.01 -4.38 8.93
N SER A 48 -19.26 -5.32 9.49
CA SER A 48 -18.39 -6.24 8.75
C SER A 48 -18.48 -7.62 9.39
N GLU A 49 -18.49 -8.67 8.58
CA GLU A 49 -18.53 -10.06 9.06
C GLU A 49 -17.30 -10.39 9.93
N ASN A 50 -16.14 -9.81 9.60
CA ASN A 50 -14.88 -10.09 10.29
C ASN A 50 -14.61 -9.20 11.50
N TYR A 51 -15.24 -8.01 11.59
CA TYR A 51 -14.89 -6.99 12.58
C TYR A 51 -16.11 -6.52 13.39
N GLY A 52 -17.30 -7.09 13.14
CA GLY A 52 -18.54 -6.71 13.83
C GLY A 52 -19.10 -5.36 13.39
N ALA A 53 -19.91 -4.76 14.27
CA ALA A 53 -20.56 -3.48 14.03
C ALA A 53 -19.88 -2.34 14.79
N THR A 54 -19.96 -1.12 14.22
CA THR A 54 -19.47 0.11 14.86
C THR A 54 -20.32 1.30 14.45
N GLU A 55 -20.29 2.34 15.28
CA GLU A 55 -20.99 3.59 15.05
C GLU A 55 -20.02 4.77 15.25
N VAL A 56 -20.08 5.74 14.35
CA VAL A 56 -19.26 6.96 14.40
C VAL A 56 -20.14 8.17 14.13
N ALA A 57 -20.23 9.07 15.10
CA ALA A 57 -20.98 10.31 14.95
C ALA A 57 -20.26 11.29 13.99
N LEU A 58 -21.03 11.95 13.13
CA LEU A 58 -20.51 13.02 12.28
C LEU A 58 -20.20 14.30 13.06
N LEU A 59 -20.82 14.48 14.22
CA LEU A 59 -20.67 15.66 15.08
C LEU A 59 -19.88 15.33 16.35
N GLY A 60 -19.29 16.35 16.95
CA GLY A 60 -18.50 16.21 18.18
C GLY A 60 -17.01 15.99 17.93
N GLU A 61 -16.29 15.71 19.01
CA GLU A 61 -14.85 15.44 18.98
C GLU A 61 -14.61 13.99 18.56
N LEU A 62 -13.73 13.78 17.59
CA LEU A 62 -13.29 12.47 17.15
C LEU A 62 -11.88 12.20 17.68
N LYS A 63 -11.73 11.08 18.38
CA LYS A 63 -10.44 10.58 18.86
C LYS A 63 -10.27 9.13 18.45
N PRO A 64 -9.05 8.71 18.08
CA PRO A 64 -8.78 7.30 17.82
C PRO A 64 -8.94 6.50 19.12
N ASP A 65 -9.48 5.29 19.01
CA ASP A 65 -9.55 4.35 20.13
C ASP A 65 -8.15 3.84 20.44
N ALA A 66 -7.74 3.89 21.70
CA ALA A 66 -6.39 3.53 22.14
C ALA A 66 -6.02 2.06 21.83
N GLY A 67 -7.01 1.16 21.79
CA GLY A 67 -6.85 -0.25 21.43
C GLY A 67 -6.71 -0.50 19.92
N GLY A 68 -6.75 0.54 19.09
CA GLY A 68 -6.82 0.38 17.64
C GLY A 68 -8.22 -0.08 17.19
N GLY A 69 -8.29 -0.74 16.03
CA GLY A 69 -9.52 -1.28 15.48
C GLY A 69 -9.94 -0.59 14.18
N TRP A 70 -10.83 -1.27 13.46
CA TRP A 70 -11.27 -0.80 12.15
C TRP A 70 -12.15 0.48 12.23
N SER A 71 -12.82 0.71 13.36
CA SER A 71 -13.58 1.93 13.65
C SER A 71 -12.73 3.20 13.52
N ASN A 72 -11.43 3.13 13.82
CA ASN A 72 -10.55 4.28 13.72
C ASN A 72 -10.39 4.78 12.28
N TYR A 73 -10.45 3.90 11.28
CA TYR A 73 -10.42 4.31 9.86
C TYR A 73 -11.73 4.98 9.43
N ILE A 74 -12.87 4.59 10.02
CA ILE A 74 -14.16 5.25 9.81
C ILE A 74 -14.15 6.63 10.47
N LYS A 75 -13.64 6.75 11.70
CA LYS A 75 -13.43 8.04 12.36
C LYS A 75 -12.53 8.96 11.57
N ALA A 76 -11.44 8.43 11.02
CA ALA A 76 -10.53 9.17 10.14
C ALA A 76 -11.24 9.67 8.87
N ALA A 77 -12.07 8.81 8.24
CA ALA A 77 -12.86 9.20 7.07
C ALA A 77 -13.86 10.32 7.38
N VAL A 78 -14.55 10.21 8.53
CA VAL A 78 -15.46 11.27 9.00
C VAL A 78 -14.70 12.57 9.28
N ALA A 79 -13.55 12.50 9.96
CA ALA A 79 -12.73 13.68 10.25
C ALA A 79 -12.25 14.35 8.95
N ALA A 80 -11.74 13.57 8.00
CA ALA A 80 -11.32 14.03 6.70
C ALA A 80 -12.48 14.70 5.92
N ALA A 81 -13.62 14.03 5.81
CA ALA A 81 -14.77 14.54 5.08
C ALA A 81 -15.31 15.86 5.70
N ARG A 82 -15.40 15.93 7.03
CA ARG A 82 -15.88 17.14 7.75
C ARG A 82 -14.93 18.32 7.64
N GLY A 83 -13.64 18.07 7.59
CA GLY A 83 -12.62 19.11 7.57
C GLY A 83 -12.65 19.92 6.28
N HIS A 84 -13.06 19.30 5.17
CA HIS A 84 -12.94 19.88 3.83
C HIS A 84 -14.27 20.08 3.12
N TRP A 85 -15.34 19.36 3.51
CA TRP A 85 -16.65 19.45 2.87
C TRP A 85 -17.77 19.58 3.90
N LYS A 86 -18.90 20.14 3.46
CA LYS A 86 -20.11 20.23 4.27
C LYS A 86 -20.85 18.88 4.25
N VAL A 87 -20.48 17.98 5.15
CA VAL A 87 -21.10 16.67 5.32
C VAL A 87 -22.09 16.73 6.49
N THR A 88 -23.37 16.51 6.21
CA THR A 88 -24.45 16.59 7.20
C THR A 88 -25.24 15.28 7.33
N GLN A 89 -25.22 14.44 6.31
CA GLN A 89 -25.94 13.17 6.27
C GLN A 89 -24.99 12.01 6.51
N GLY A 90 -25.42 11.08 7.35
CA GLY A 90 -24.69 9.86 7.62
C GLY A 90 -25.01 8.74 6.63
N ILE A 91 -24.46 7.57 6.90
CA ILE A 91 -24.69 6.35 6.12
C ILE A 91 -24.87 5.14 7.03
N GLU A 92 -25.69 4.20 6.58
CA GLU A 92 -25.68 2.82 7.06
C GLU A 92 -24.95 1.95 6.04
N ALA A 93 -23.88 1.25 6.47
CA ALA A 93 -22.96 0.59 5.58
C ALA A 93 -22.69 -0.87 5.95
N LYS A 94 -22.59 -1.74 4.93
CA LYS A 94 -22.06 -3.11 5.05
C LYS A 94 -20.75 -3.22 4.28
N VAL A 95 -19.71 -3.69 4.98
CA VAL A 95 -18.37 -3.87 4.41
C VAL A 95 -18.09 -5.34 4.12
N THR A 96 -17.71 -5.62 2.89
CA THR A 96 -17.20 -6.93 2.46
C THR A 96 -15.82 -6.77 1.84
N SER A 97 -14.94 -7.77 1.97
CA SER A 97 -13.57 -7.69 1.48
C SER A 97 -13.05 -9.06 1.05
N ASN A 98 -12.37 -9.11 -0.09
CA ASN A 98 -11.50 -10.22 -0.46
C ASN A 98 -10.01 -9.82 -0.42
N LEU A 99 -9.72 -8.64 0.13
CA LEU A 99 -8.36 -8.16 0.38
C LEU A 99 -7.88 -8.69 1.73
N PRO A 100 -6.78 -9.45 1.80
CA PRO A 100 -6.27 -9.98 3.06
C PRO A 100 -5.95 -8.86 4.05
N PRO A 101 -6.41 -8.96 5.31
CA PRO A 101 -6.10 -7.94 6.33
C PRO A 101 -4.63 -8.02 6.75
N ALA A 102 -4.05 -6.88 7.11
CA ALA A 102 -2.68 -6.75 7.63
C ALA A 102 -1.57 -7.41 6.78
N ALA A 103 -1.84 -7.62 5.49
CA ALA A 103 -0.92 -8.22 4.53
C ALA A 103 0.05 -7.22 3.86
N GLY A 104 0.01 -5.94 4.25
CA GLY A 104 0.79 -4.90 3.58
C GLY A 104 0.22 -4.44 2.22
N LEU A 105 -1.05 -4.79 1.93
CA LEU A 105 -1.73 -4.49 0.67
C LEU A 105 -2.65 -3.26 0.74
N SER A 106 -2.43 -2.36 1.70
CA SER A 106 -3.17 -1.10 1.92
C SER A 106 -4.66 -1.25 2.22
N SER A 107 -5.06 -2.31 2.95
CA SER A 107 -6.46 -2.47 3.37
C SER A 107 -6.95 -1.29 4.23
N SER A 108 -6.10 -0.69 5.05
CA SER A 108 -6.39 0.50 5.83
C SER A 108 -6.71 1.72 4.96
N SER A 109 -5.85 2.02 4.00
CA SER A 109 -6.02 3.15 3.09
C SER A 109 -7.23 2.94 2.17
N ALA A 110 -7.47 1.68 1.74
CA ALA A 110 -8.67 1.33 0.97
C ALA A 110 -9.96 1.54 1.78
N LEU A 111 -9.95 1.18 3.07
CA LEU A 111 -11.12 1.37 3.96
C LEU A 111 -11.39 2.86 4.20
N LEU A 112 -10.35 3.62 4.57
CA LEU A 112 -10.40 5.08 4.76
C LEU A 112 -10.94 5.77 3.49
N THR A 113 -10.36 5.48 2.34
CA THR A 113 -10.77 6.02 1.04
C THR A 113 -12.23 5.67 0.72
N GLY A 114 -12.62 4.42 0.92
CA GLY A 114 -13.97 3.95 0.63
C GLY A 114 -15.04 4.64 1.45
N PHE A 115 -14.83 4.79 2.77
CA PHE A 115 -15.76 5.50 3.64
C PHE A 115 -15.80 7.01 3.34
N THR A 116 -14.66 7.63 3.02
CA THR A 116 -14.64 9.03 2.61
C THR A 116 -15.47 9.26 1.36
N ILE A 117 -15.26 8.46 0.30
CA ILE A 117 -16.06 8.55 -0.94
C ILE A 117 -17.55 8.26 -0.68
N ALA A 118 -17.87 7.23 0.11
CA ALA A 118 -19.26 6.89 0.43
C ALA A 118 -19.99 8.03 1.15
N LEU A 119 -19.32 8.66 2.14
CA LEU A 119 -19.86 9.81 2.86
C LEU A 119 -20.07 11.03 1.96
N LEU A 120 -19.10 11.34 1.09
CA LEU A 120 -19.20 12.47 0.16
C LEU A 120 -20.34 12.25 -0.81
N ARG A 121 -20.44 11.07 -1.43
CA ARG A 121 -21.53 10.73 -2.35
C ARG A 121 -22.92 10.70 -1.68
N ALA A 122 -22.97 10.30 -0.39
CA ALA A 122 -24.21 10.40 0.39
C ALA A 122 -24.67 11.85 0.61
N ASN A 123 -23.76 12.80 0.53
CA ASN A 123 -24.00 14.24 0.63
C ASN A 123 -24.00 14.94 -0.74
N ASP A 124 -24.18 14.19 -1.83
CA ASP A 124 -24.25 14.68 -3.21
C ASP A 124 -22.96 15.40 -3.67
N ILE A 125 -21.80 14.98 -3.11
CA ILE A 125 -20.47 15.50 -3.45
C ILE A 125 -19.70 14.40 -4.20
N GLU A 126 -19.24 14.71 -5.43
CA GLU A 126 -18.37 13.82 -6.20
C GLU A 126 -16.94 14.37 -6.13
N PRO A 127 -16.05 13.75 -5.33
CA PRO A 127 -14.70 14.23 -5.15
C PRO A 127 -13.80 13.89 -6.35
N THR A 128 -12.83 14.76 -6.60
CA THR A 128 -11.73 14.48 -7.54
C THR A 128 -10.58 13.74 -6.83
N VAL A 129 -9.70 13.11 -7.62
CA VAL A 129 -8.46 12.50 -7.09
C VAL A 129 -7.62 13.55 -6.36
N ALA A 130 -7.48 14.76 -6.92
CA ALA A 130 -6.68 15.82 -6.33
C ALA A 130 -7.18 16.23 -4.93
N GLU A 131 -8.47 16.49 -4.79
CA GLU A 131 -9.09 16.84 -3.51
C GLU A 131 -8.90 15.71 -2.47
N LEU A 132 -9.09 14.45 -2.86
CA LEU A 132 -8.89 13.32 -1.95
C LEU A 132 -7.42 13.15 -1.56
N MET A 133 -6.48 13.43 -2.46
CA MET A 133 -5.04 13.36 -2.14
C MET A 133 -4.57 14.43 -1.17
N GLU A 134 -5.26 15.56 -1.07
CA GLU A 134 -5.00 16.58 -0.05
C GLU A 134 -5.44 16.14 1.35
N VAL A 135 -6.47 15.29 1.45
CA VAL A 135 -7.19 15.00 2.71
C VAL A 135 -6.85 13.63 3.29
N LEU A 136 -6.77 12.59 2.43
CA LEU A 136 -6.64 11.20 2.90
C LEU A 136 -5.33 10.91 3.64
N PRO A 137 -4.16 11.47 3.26
CA PRO A 137 -2.92 11.28 4.02
C PRO A 137 -3.00 11.81 5.46
N GLU A 138 -3.77 12.88 5.70
CA GLU A 138 -4.05 13.40 7.04
C GLU A 138 -4.90 12.42 7.86
N GLY A 139 -5.85 11.73 7.21
CA GLY A 139 -6.64 10.67 7.84
C GLY A 139 -5.80 9.50 8.34
N GLU A 140 -4.71 9.14 7.65
CA GLU A 140 -3.76 8.13 8.16
C GLU A 140 -2.98 8.64 9.38
N GLN A 141 -2.66 9.92 9.44
CA GLN A 141 -2.04 10.53 10.63
C GLN A 141 -2.97 10.47 11.84
N PHE A 142 -4.28 10.58 11.65
CA PHE A 142 -5.27 10.39 12.70
C PHE A 142 -5.16 9.02 13.38
N VAL A 143 -4.85 7.96 12.63
CA VAL A 143 -4.61 6.62 13.20
C VAL A 143 -3.15 6.37 13.59
N GLY A 144 -2.28 7.38 13.49
CA GLY A 144 -0.90 7.35 13.93
C GLY A 144 0.12 6.84 12.90
N THR A 145 -0.27 6.64 11.66
CA THR A 145 0.65 6.28 10.55
C THR A 145 1.02 7.55 9.77
N ARG A 146 2.31 7.73 9.49
CA ARG A 146 2.81 8.90 8.75
C ARG A 146 3.33 8.47 7.38
N GLY A 147 2.43 8.03 6.50
CA GLY A 147 2.74 7.71 5.09
C GLY A 147 2.94 8.95 4.22
N GLY A 148 3.37 8.76 2.98
CA GLY A 148 3.59 9.83 2.00
C GLY A 148 2.44 10.02 1.00
N GLY A 149 1.43 9.16 1.02
CA GLY A 149 0.26 9.25 0.13
C GLY A 149 0.25 8.28 -1.05
N MET A 150 1.31 7.48 -1.25
CA MET A 150 1.39 6.47 -2.31
C MET A 150 0.16 5.55 -2.32
N ASP A 151 -0.23 5.05 -1.14
CA ASP A 151 -1.32 4.11 -0.98
C ASP A 151 -2.64 4.68 -1.50
N HIS A 152 -2.95 5.93 -1.12
CA HIS A 152 -4.17 6.63 -1.54
C HIS A 152 -4.18 6.91 -3.03
N ALA A 153 -3.07 7.40 -3.59
CA ALA A 153 -2.98 7.65 -5.02
C ALA A 153 -3.19 6.35 -5.83
N ALA A 154 -2.56 5.25 -5.40
CA ALA A 154 -2.68 3.97 -6.07
C ALA A 154 -4.12 3.44 -6.04
N VAL A 155 -4.79 3.43 -4.88
CA VAL A 155 -6.15 2.90 -4.76
C VAL A 155 -7.21 3.80 -5.40
N LEU A 156 -6.92 5.09 -5.61
CA LEU A 156 -7.81 6.06 -6.27
C LEU A 156 -7.67 6.07 -7.79
N ALA A 157 -6.43 6.15 -8.29
CA ALA A 157 -6.15 6.62 -9.65
C ALA A 157 -5.51 5.58 -10.59
N SER A 158 -5.22 4.36 -10.13
CA SER A 158 -4.69 3.32 -11.00
C SER A 158 -5.63 3.01 -12.15
N LYS A 159 -5.07 2.62 -13.31
CA LYS A 159 -5.81 2.09 -14.46
C LYS A 159 -5.54 0.61 -14.63
N ALA A 160 -6.55 -0.13 -15.09
CA ALA A 160 -6.38 -1.54 -15.42
C ALA A 160 -5.25 -1.74 -16.44
N GLY A 161 -4.47 -2.79 -16.28
CA GLY A 161 -3.32 -3.10 -17.14
C GLY A 161 -2.09 -2.19 -16.92
N CYS A 162 -2.09 -1.29 -15.92
CA CYS A 162 -1.02 -0.32 -15.72
C CYS A 162 -0.46 -0.33 -14.29
N ALA A 163 0.81 -0.01 -14.17
CA ALA A 163 1.39 0.58 -12.97
C ALA A 163 1.09 2.09 -12.96
N LEU A 164 1.20 2.72 -11.80
CA LEU A 164 0.98 4.15 -11.61
C LEU A 164 2.28 4.80 -11.14
N LEU A 165 2.94 5.56 -12.03
CA LEU A 165 4.01 6.45 -11.59
C LEU A 165 3.39 7.63 -10.85
N ILE A 166 3.82 7.85 -9.62
CA ILE A 166 3.37 8.94 -8.76
C ILE A 166 4.55 9.84 -8.45
N GLU A 167 4.44 11.11 -8.79
CA GLU A 167 5.33 12.19 -8.37
C GLU A 167 4.54 13.14 -7.48
N PHE A 168 5.09 13.57 -6.34
CA PHE A 168 4.31 14.23 -5.29
C PHE A 168 4.42 15.77 -5.27
N ALA A 169 5.44 16.34 -5.88
CA ALA A 169 5.68 17.77 -5.77
C ALA A 169 6.06 18.43 -7.11
N PRO A 170 5.09 18.87 -7.94
CA PRO A 170 3.63 18.77 -7.77
C PRO A 170 3.10 17.34 -7.96
N LEU A 171 1.89 17.07 -7.49
CA LEU A 171 1.26 15.77 -7.71
C LEU A 171 1.05 15.53 -9.21
N HIS A 172 1.74 14.53 -9.73
CA HIS A 172 1.59 14.07 -11.11
C HIS A 172 1.40 12.55 -11.13
N LEU A 173 0.38 12.08 -11.86
CA LEU A 173 -0.02 10.69 -11.94
C LEU A 173 0.07 10.23 -13.39
N GLN A 174 0.95 9.28 -13.68
CA GLN A 174 1.14 8.73 -15.01
C GLN A 174 0.90 7.22 -15.01
N SER A 175 -0.07 6.75 -15.81
CA SER A 175 -0.25 5.31 -16.05
C SER A 175 0.86 4.79 -16.96
N VAL A 176 1.53 3.72 -16.54
CA VAL A 176 2.59 3.04 -17.28
C VAL A 176 2.11 1.63 -17.59
N PRO A 177 1.86 1.28 -18.85
CA PRO A 177 1.38 -0.05 -19.23
C PRO A 177 2.31 -1.16 -18.77
N ILE A 178 1.74 -2.24 -18.25
CA ILE A 178 2.45 -3.47 -17.90
C ILE A 178 2.25 -4.47 -19.04
N PRO A 179 3.30 -5.08 -19.60
CA PRO A 179 3.14 -6.11 -20.64
C PRO A 179 2.29 -7.29 -20.16
N ASP A 180 1.37 -7.77 -20.99
CA ASP A 180 0.46 -8.89 -20.67
C ASP A 180 1.18 -10.21 -20.36
N THR A 181 2.44 -10.33 -20.80
CA THR A 181 3.29 -11.48 -20.51
C THR A 181 3.94 -11.42 -19.12
N TRP A 182 3.78 -10.31 -18.39
CA TRP A 182 4.37 -10.12 -17.07
C TRP A 182 3.38 -10.48 -15.98
N GLN A 183 3.85 -11.21 -14.98
CA GLN A 183 3.06 -11.61 -13.82
C GLN A 183 3.77 -11.21 -12.53
N PHE A 184 3.02 -10.64 -11.62
CA PHE A 184 3.44 -10.40 -10.24
C PHE A 184 2.69 -11.35 -9.31
N ILE A 185 3.44 -12.14 -8.52
CA ILE A 185 2.88 -13.01 -7.49
C ILE A 185 3.08 -12.31 -6.16
N VAL A 186 2.00 -12.04 -5.43
CA VAL A 186 2.06 -11.55 -4.06
C VAL A 186 2.12 -12.75 -3.14
N ALA A 187 3.20 -12.90 -2.40
CA ALA A 187 3.46 -14.01 -1.48
C ALA A 187 3.54 -13.49 -0.04
N HIS A 188 2.60 -13.92 0.81
CA HIS A 188 2.55 -13.49 2.21
C HIS A 188 3.55 -14.28 3.06
N SER A 189 4.34 -13.60 3.88
CA SER A 189 5.39 -14.21 4.73
C SER A 189 4.84 -15.00 5.92
N LEU A 190 3.53 -15.05 6.12
CA LEU A 190 2.85 -15.56 7.32
C LEU A 190 3.22 -14.81 8.61
N THR A 191 3.95 -13.71 8.47
CA THR A 191 4.27 -12.77 9.55
C THR A 191 3.48 -11.49 9.33
N THR A 192 2.66 -11.11 10.30
CA THR A 192 1.77 -9.94 10.19
C THR A 192 2.60 -8.66 10.19
N ALA A 193 2.39 -7.82 9.20
CA ALA A 193 2.90 -6.44 9.19
C ALA A 193 1.95 -5.54 10.01
N GLU A 194 1.80 -5.81 11.30
CA GLU A 194 0.94 -4.99 12.16
C GLU A 194 1.49 -3.56 12.24
N LYS A 195 0.72 -2.60 11.69
CA LYS A 195 0.97 -1.15 11.85
C LYS A 195 0.65 -0.66 13.28
N SER A 196 0.56 -1.55 14.26
CA SER A 196 0.32 -1.27 15.68
C SER A 196 1.58 -1.55 16.52
N GLY A 197 1.80 -0.78 17.55
CA GLY A 197 2.91 -1.00 18.48
C GLY A 197 4.30 -0.88 17.85
N ALA A 198 5.18 -1.85 18.11
CA ALA A 198 6.61 -1.81 17.75
C ALA A 198 6.89 -1.67 16.24
N ALA A 199 6.09 -2.29 15.37
CA ALA A 199 6.29 -2.18 13.93
C ALA A 199 5.98 -0.76 13.41
N ARG A 200 4.95 -0.11 13.95
CA ARG A 200 4.64 1.30 13.63
C ARG A 200 5.74 2.23 14.12
N GLU A 201 6.27 2.00 15.32
CA GLU A 201 7.39 2.78 15.86
C GLU A 201 8.63 2.60 15.01
N ALA A 202 8.95 1.37 14.61
CA ALA A 202 10.06 1.07 13.72
C ALA A 202 9.90 1.77 12.35
N PHE A 203 8.72 1.71 11.73
CA PHE A 203 8.41 2.42 10.48
C PHE A 203 8.62 3.93 10.63
N ASN A 204 8.03 4.55 11.66
CA ASN A 204 8.18 5.98 11.91
C ASN A 204 9.63 6.36 12.21
N SER A 205 10.39 5.51 12.90
CA SER A 205 11.83 5.70 13.16
C SER A 205 12.65 5.72 11.87
N ARG A 206 12.38 4.79 10.92
CA ARG A 206 13.07 4.77 9.61
C ARG A 206 12.82 6.04 8.82
N ARG A 207 11.57 6.52 8.80
CA ARG A 207 11.22 7.82 8.20
C ARG A 207 12.02 8.96 8.81
N VAL A 208 12.07 9.05 10.16
CA VAL A 208 12.81 10.12 10.84
C VAL A 208 14.30 10.06 10.54
N THR A 209 14.91 8.85 10.53
CA THR A 209 16.32 8.66 10.23
C THR A 209 16.67 9.11 8.81
N SER A 210 15.87 8.68 7.82
CA SER A 210 16.09 9.08 6.42
C SER A 210 15.85 10.58 6.19
N GLN A 211 14.85 11.17 6.86
CA GLN A 211 14.61 12.62 6.79
C GLN A 211 15.81 13.41 7.33
N LYS A 212 16.32 13.03 8.51
CA LYS A 212 17.53 13.66 9.08
C LYS A 212 18.75 13.52 8.18
N ALA A 213 18.91 12.35 7.56
CA ALA A 213 20.02 12.10 6.64
C ALA A 213 19.97 13.04 5.42
N ILE A 214 18.79 13.23 4.82
CA ILE A 214 18.58 14.18 3.71
C ILE A 214 18.90 15.61 4.14
N GLU A 215 18.38 16.04 5.31
CA GLU A 215 18.61 17.39 5.83
C GLU A 215 20.09 17.66 6.12
N LYS A 216 20.79 16.73 6.76
CA LYS A 216 22.21 16.82 7.04
C LYS A 216 23.05 16.87 5.77
N THR A 217 22.75 16.01 4.79
CA THR A 217 23.45 16.00 3.49
C THR A 217 23.31 17.35 2.78
N ARG A 218 22.09 17.92 2.76
CA ARG A 218 21.84 19.27 2.20
C ARG A 218 22.60 20.37 2.92
N ALA A 219 22.81 20.21 4.23
CA ALA A 219 23.57 21.15 5.06
C ALA A 219 25.10 20.90 5.05
N GLY A 220 25.59 19.87 4.34
CA GLY A 220 27.01 19.50 4.31
C GLY A 220 27.52 18.95 5.66
N LEU A 221 26.63 18.37 6.47
CA LEU A 221 26.94 17.80 7.79
C LEU A 221 27.24 16.31 7.67
N GLU A 222 28.06 15.80 8.59
CA GLU A 222 28.42 14.39 8.67
C GLU A 222 27.21 13.52 9.08
N LEU A 223 27.07 12.36 8.43
CA LEU A 223 26.04 11.38 8.70
C LEU A 223 26.57 10.30 9.66
N SER A 224 25.72 9.85 10.57
CA SER A 224 25.97 8.59 11.28
C SER A 224 25.85 7.40 10.31
N ASP A 225 26.35 6.23 10.70
CA ASP A 225 26.26 5.01 9.88
C ASP A 225 24.82 4.65 9.49
N ASP A 226 23.85 4.81 10.40
CA ASP A 226 22.45 4.55 10.13
C ASP A 226 21.85 5.60 9.17
N GLU A 227 22.19 6.85 9.35
CA GLU A 227 21.78 7.93 8.44
C GLU A 227 22.40 7.75 7.04
N ALA A 228 23.68 7.37 6.96
CA ALA A 228 24.36 7.12 5.70
C ALA A 228 23.73 5.94 4.91
N ARG A 229 23.37 4.85 5.61
CA ARG A 229 22.64 3.74 5.00
C ARG A 229 21.25 4.17 4.52
N ALA A 230 20.46 4.84 5.37
CA ALA A 230 19.15 5.32 5.01
C ALA A 230 19.20 6.28 3.81
N PHE A 231 20.18 7.16 3.75
CA PHE A 231 20.40 8.06 2.61
C PHE A 231 20.70 7.31 1.31
N ARG A 232 21.61 6.31 1.36
CA ARG A 232 21.89 5.47 0.19
C ARG A 232 20.66 4.77 -0.33
N HIS A 233 19.80 4.24 0.57
CA HIS A 233 18.53 3.66 0.14
C HIS A 233 17.68 4.67 -0.60
N VAL A 234 17.42 5.83 0.00
CA VAL A 234 16.53 6.86 -0.57
C VAL A 234 17.01 7.31 -1.96
N GLU A 235 18.30 7.60 -2.09
CA GLU A 235 18.89 8.10 -3.33
C GLU A 235 18.86 7.02 -4.43
N SER A 236 19.31 5.80 -4.09
CA SER A 236 19.34 4.71 -5.06
C SER A 236 17.94 4.20 -5.43
N GLU A 237 16.99 4.19 -4.50
CA GLU A 237 15.62 3.77 -4.77
C GLU A 237 14.89 4.75 -5.70
N ALA A 238 15.10 6.05 -5.51
CA ALA A 238 14.55 7.06 -6.41
C ALA A 238 15.06 6.91 -7.85
N GLN A 239 16.32 6.52 -8.02
CA GLN A 239 16.87 6.23 -9.36
C GLN A 239 16.29 4.93 -9.91
N ARG A 240 16.21 3.86 -9.10
CA ARG A 240 15.60 2.58 -9.50
C ARG A 240 14.16 2.73 -9.99
N VAL A 241 13.36 3.63 -9.39
CA VAL A 241 11.99 3.91 -9.87
C VAL A 241 12.01 4.44 -11.31
N LYS A 242 12.88 5.37 -11.63
CA LYS A 242 13.01 5.93 -12.98
C LYS A 242 13.43 4.85 -13.99
N ASP A 243 14.45 4.09 -13.63
CA ASP A 243 14.97 3.00 -14.46
C ASP A 243 13.91 1.89 -14.66
N ALA A 244 13.09 1.60 -13.64
CA ALA A 244 11.99 0.65 -13.73
C ALA A 244 10.87 1.13 -14.69
N VAL A 245 10.54 2.41 -14.67
CA VAL A 245 9.59 3.00 -15.62
C VAL A 245 10.13 2.86 -17.05
N ASP A 246 11.41 3.11 -17.26
CA ASP A 246 12.04 2.96 -18.56
C ASP A 246 12.14 1.50 -19.01
N ALA A 247 12.43 0.57 -18.10
CA ALA A 247 12.39 -0.88 -18.36
C ALA A 247 10.97 -1.34 -18.77
N LEU A 248 9.93 -0.89 -18.05
CA LEU A 248 8.53 -1.15 -18.42
C LEU A 248 8.20 -0.65 -19.82
N LYS A 249 8.54 0.60 -20.14
CA LYS A 249 8.29 1.19 -21.47
C LYS A 249 8.99 0.43 -22.61
N ARG A 250 10.13 -0.17 -22.34
CA ARG A 250 10.89 -1.00 -23.32
C ARG A 250 10.52 -2.49 -23.26
N SER A 251 9.65 -2.90 -22.32
CA SER A 251 9.34 -4.31 -22.01
C SER A 251 10.60 -5.13 -21.69
N ASP A 252 11.58 -4.49 -21.04
CA ASP A 252 12.85 -5.10 -20.64
C ASP A 252 12.69 -5.78 -19.29
N ARG A 253 12.28 -7.05 -19.32
CA ARG A 253 11.96 -7.85 -18.13
C ARG A 253 13.20 -8.17 -17.28
N GLU A 254 14.36 -8.36 -17.92
CA GLU A 254 15.61 -8.66 -17.23
C GLU A 254 16.08 -7.43 -16.43
N ALA A 255 16.06 -6.25 -17.03
CA ALA A 255 16.38 -5.00 -16.32
C ALA A 255 15.38 -4.73 -15.18
N PHE A 256 14.08 -4.89 -15.45
CA PHE A 256 13.05 -4.67 -14.40
C PHE A 256 13.21 -5.64 -13.23
N GLY A 257 13.44 -6.92 -13.50
CA GLY A 257 13.68 -7.94 -12.46
C GLY A 257 14.93 -7.68 -11.63
N THR A 258 16.01 -7.24 -12.26
CA THR A 258 17.24 -6.84 -11.58
C THR A 258 16.99 -5.67 -10.61
N LEU A 259 16.26 -4.64 -11.04
CA LEU A 259 15.91 -3.49 -10.21
C LEU A 259 15.08 -3.87 -8.98
N LEU A 260 14.15 -4.84 -9.12
CA LEU A 260 13.39 -5.36 -7.97
C LEU A 260 14.32 -6.03 -6.94
N SER A 261 15.24 -6.87 -7.40
CA SER A 261 16.18 -7.58 -6.54
C SER A 261 17.16 -6.64 -5.84
N GLU A 262 17.65 -5.61 -6.54
CA GLU A 262 18.49 -4.55 -5.95
C GLU A 262 17.74 -3.71 -4.92
N SER A 263 16.46 -3.41 -5.18
CA SER A 263 15.59 -2.73 -4.23
C SER A 263 15.42 -3.56 -2.95
N HIS A 264 15.19 -4.89 -3.08
CA HIS A 264 15.10 -5.78 -1.92
C HIS A 264 16.38 -5.76 -1.08
N LYS A 265 17.54 -5.87 -1.75
CA LYS A 265 18.84 -5.82 -1.09
C LYS A 265 19.02 -4.51 -0.30
N SER A 266 18.67 -3.37 -0.89
CA SER A 266 18.76 -2.07 -0.21
C SER A 266 17.78 -1.96 0.96
N LEU A 267 16.55 -2.45 0.83
CA LEU A 267 15.57 -2.51 1.93
C LEU A 267 16.03 -3.39 3.09
N ARG A 268 16.71 -4.50 2.80
CA ARG A 268 17.25 -5.42 3.79
C ARG A 268 18.51 -4.86 4.45
N ASP A 269 19.50 -4.43 3.67
CA ASP A 269 20.85 -4.16 4.14
C ASP A 269 21.04 -2.69 4.58
N ASP A 270 20.44 -1.75 3.83
CA ASP A 270 20.56 -0.32 4.10
C ASP A 270 19.45 0.17 5.03
N LEU A 271 18.18 0.04 4.64
CA LEU A 271 17.08 0.55 5.44
C LEU A 271 16.67 -0.37 6.59
N ARG A 272 16.98 -1.68 6.51
CA ARG A 272 16.75 -2.69 7.56
C ARG A 272 15.28 -2.81 7.94
N VAL A 273 14.43 -2.95 6.93
CA VAL A 273 12.99 -3.14 7.10
C VAL A 273 12.53 -4.55 6.72
N SER A 274 13.44 -5.41 6.24
CA SER A 274 13.14 -6.80 5.94
C SER A 274 13.10 -7.67 7.19
N ARG A 275 12.65 -8.91 7.01
CA ARG A 275 12.66 -9.98 8.00
C ARG A 275 13.12 -11.29 7.35
N PRO A 276 13.64 -12.25 8.15
CA PRO A 276 14.10 -13.53 7.62
C PRO A 276 13.08 -14.25 6.75
N GLU A 277 11.79 -14.17 7.10
CA GLU A 277 10.71 -14.81 6.34
C GLU A 277 10.50 -14.16 4.97
N LEU A 278 10.68 -12.82 4.87
CA LEU A 278 10.62 -12.12 3.59
C LEU A 278 11.85 -12.40 2.74
N ASP A 279 13.03 -12.46 3.36
CA ASP A 279 14.28 -12.78 2.67
C ASP A 279 14.23 -14.21 2.13
N GLU A 280 13.75 -15.19 2.92
CA GLU A 280 13.58 -16.58 2.47
C GLU A 280 12.57 -16.70 1.32
N LEU A 281 11.45 -15.96 1.35
CA LEU A 281 10.51 -15.93 0.21
C LEU A 281 11.19 -15.44 -1.08
N VAL A 282 11.99 -14.38 -0.97
CA VAL A 282 12.73 -13.82 -2.10
C VAL A 282 13.78 -14.81 -2.59
N ASP A 283 14.55 -15.42 -1.69
CA ASP A 283 15.58 -16.38 -2.05
C ASP A 283 14.98 -17.60 -2.75
N VAL A 284 13.89 -18.20 -2.21
CA VAL A 284 13.19 -19.33 -2.84
C VAL A 284 12.67 -18.94 -4.23
N ALA A 285 12.12 -17.74 -4.39
CA ALA A 285 11.65 -17.28 -5.71
C ALA A 285 12.80 -17.18 -6.72
N MET A 286 13.91 -16.55 -6.33
CA MET A 286 15.07 -16.36 -7.20
C MET A 286 15.78 -17.65 -7.56
N GLU A 287 15.93 -18.60 -6.63
CA GLU A 287 16.47 -19.94 -6.87
C GLU A 287 15.60 -20.74 -7.87
N ASN A 288 14.30 -20.42 -7.95
CA ASN A 288 13.35 -21.06 -8.85
C ASN A 288 13.01 -20.22 -10.09
N LYS A 289 13.96 -19.40 -10.55
CA LYS A 289 13.91 -18.67 -11.83
C LYS A 289 12.79 -17.62 -11.91
N ALA A 290 12.45 -16.97 -10.81
CA ALA A 290 11.79 -15.68 -10.89
C ALA A 290 12.75 -14.66 -11.54
N LEU A 291 12.21 -13.70 -12.25
CA LEU A 291 12.99 -12.63 -12.87
C LEU A 291 13.46 -11.60 -11.86
N GLY A 292 12.70 -11.42 -10.78
CA GLY A 292 13.04 -10.54 -9.66
C GLY A 292 12.05 -10.73 -8.52
N ALA A 293 12.48 -10.41 -7.30
CA ALA A 293 11.59 -10.46 -6.14
C ALA A 293 12.03 -9.44 -5.07
N ARG A 294 11.05 -8.94 -4.31
CA ARG A 294 11.30 -8.00 -3.21
C ARG A 294 10.13 -7.96 -2.23
N LEU A 295 10.40 -7.53 -1.00
CA LEU A 295 9.33 -7.14 -0.09
C LEU A 295 8.52 -5.96 -0.66
N THR A 296 7.24 -5.85 -0.31
CA THR A 296 6.36 -4.74 -0.69
C THR A 296 5.63 -4.18 0.54
N GLY A 297 5.42 -2.87 0.57
CA GLY A 297 4.83 -2.15 1.69
C GLY A 297 5.86 -1.76 2.76
N ALA A 298 5.41 -1.56 3.98
CA ALA A 298 6.24 -1.05 5.08
C ALA A 298 7.41 -1.97 5.49
N GLY A 299 7.41 -3.23 5.06
CA GLY A 299 8.30 -4.25 5.62
C GLY A 299 7.88 -4.71 7.01
N PHE A 300 8.81 -5.23 7.79
CA PHE A 300 8.58 -5.80 9.13
C PHE A 300 7.60 -6.98 9.15
N GLY A 301 7.35 -7.64 8.02
CA GLY A 301 6.39 -8.70 7.73
C GLY A 301 5.56 -8.38 6.49
N GLY A 302 4.39 -9.00 6.36
CA GLY A 302 3.51 -8.82 5.20
C GLY A 302 3.94 -9.63 3.98
N CYS A 303 4.00 -9.00 2.80
CA CYS A 303 4.20 -9.71 1.55
C CYS A 303 5.53 -9.37 0.86
N ALA A 304 6.00 -10.33 0.07
CA ALA A 304 6.91 -10.09 -1.05
C ALA A 304 6.11 -10.07 -2.36
N ILE A 305 6.60 -9.34 -3.35
CA ILE A 305 6.21 -9.49 -4.76
C ILE A 305 7.29 -10.27 -5.48
N VAL A 306 6.87 -11.22 -6.30
CA VAL A 306 7.72 -12.04 -7.14
C VAL A 306 7.33 -11.80 -8.58
N PHE A 307 8.27 -11.40 -9.40
CA PHE A 307 8.09 -11.11 -10.81
C PHE A 307 8.53 -12.28 -11.67
N CYS A 308 7.68 -12.70 -12.57
CA CYS A 308 7.97 -13.75 -13.55
C CYS A 308 7.18 -13.52 -14.84
N GLU A 309 7.42 -14.34 -15.85
CA GLU A 309 6.52 -14.40 -17.00
C GLU A 309 5.21 -15.10 -16.64
N THR A 310 4.12 -14.71 -17.29
CA THR A 310 2.78 -15.30 -17.09
C THR A 310 2.80 -16.81 -17.33
N ALA A 311 3.60 -17.29 -18.28
CA ALA A 311 3.77 -18.72 -18.58
C ALA A 311 4.41 -19.51 -17.43
N ASP A 312 5.20 -18.84 -16.59
CA ASP A 312 5.96 -19.46 -15.48
C ASP A 312 5.26 -19.34 -14.12
N ARG A 313 4.17 -18.59 -14.04
CA ARG A 313 3.54 -18.21 -12.75
C ARG A 313 3.19 -19.38 -11.85
N GLU A 314 2.63 -20.47 -12.41
CA GLU A 314 2.23 -21.65 -11.62
C GLU A 314 3.47 -22.41 -11.11
N ARG A 315 4.51 -22.51 -11.94
CA ARG A 315 5.78 -23.15 -11.57
C ARG A 315 6.44 -22.38 -10.41
N VAL A 316 6.52 -21.05 -10.51
CA VAL A 316 7.10 -20.20 -9.47
C VAL A 316 6.24 -20.25 -8.20
N ALA A 317 4.91 -20.16 -8.32
CA ALA A 317 4.01 -20.28 -7.18
C ALA A 317 4.14 -21.65 -6.48
N GLN A 318 4.25 -22.74 -7.24
CA GLN A 318 4.44 -24.08 -6.65
C GLN A 318 5.79 -24.18 -5.94
N ALA A 319 6.86 -23.60 -6.51
CA ALA A 319 8.16 -23.56 -5.85
C ALA A 319 8.11 -22.83 -4.50
N LEU A 320 7.35 -21.73 -4.39
CA LEU A 320 7.11 -21.05 -3.12
C LEU A 320 6.34 -21.92 -2.14
N VAL A 321 5.35 -22.69 -2.63
CA VAL A 321 4.62 -23.65 -1.78
C VAL A 321 5.58 -24.71 -1.21
N ASP A 322 6.39 -25.31 -2.04
CA ASP A 322 7.28 -26.43 -1.66
C ASP A 322 8.48 -25.93 -0.83
N GLY A 323 9.09 -24.82 -1.22
CA GLY A 323 10.31 -24.28 -0.61
C GLY A 323 10.07 -23.49 0.68
N PHE A 324 8.99 -22.72 0.73
CA PHE A 324 8.69 -21.83 1.86
C PHE A 324 7.50 -22.30 2.69
N TYR A 325 6.32 -22.50 2.08
CA TYR A 325 5.08 -22.72 2.82
C TYR A 325 4.94 -24.12 3.40
N ALA A 326 5.49 -25.14 2.74
CA ALA A 326 5.42 -26.55 3.23
C ALA A 326 6.02 -26.74 4.64
N LYS A 327 6.91 -25.84 5.05
CA LYS A 327 7.58 -25.86 6.37
C LYS A 327 6.80 -25.08 7.45
N ARG A 328 5.65 -24.47 7.09
CA ARG A 328 4.94 -23.49 7.92
C ARG A 328 3.47 -23.87 8.12
N LYS A 329 2.95 -23.58 9.32
CA LYS A 329 1.52 -23.74 9.62
C LYS A 329 0.73 -22.50 9.20
N GLY A 330 -0.56 -22.69 8.92
CA GLY A 330 -1.48 -21.59 8.63
C GLY A 330 -1.43 -21.09 7.19
N PHE A 331 -0.77 -21.79 6.30
CA PHE A 331 -0.78 -21.47 4.88
C PHE A 331 -2.11 -21.85 4.23
N GLU A 332 -2.70 -20.90 3.52
CA GLU A 332 -3.87 -21.06 2.66
C GLU A 332 -3.54 -20.44 1.31
N ARG A 333 -3.53 -21.26 0.24
CA ARG A 333 -3.04 -20.85 -1.08
C ARG A 333 -3.75 -19.59 -1.61
N GLU A 334 -5.06 -19.54 -1.55
CA GLU A 334 -5.87 -18.45 -2.12
C GLU A 334 -5.73 -17.13 -1.36
N THR A 335 -5.38 -17.20 -0.08
CA THR A 335 -5.17 -16.04 0.79
C THR A 335 -3.75 -15.53 0.75
N HIS A 336 -2.77 -16.45 0.69
CA HIS A 336 -1.35 -16.11 0.90
C HIS A 336 -0.51 -16.10 -0.39
N LEU A 337 -1.06 -16.60 -1.52
CA LEU A 337 -0.47 -16.49 -2.85
C LEU A 337 -1.49 -15.88 -3.81
N ILE A 338 -1.25 -14.67 -4.26
CA ILE A 338 -2.16 -13.94 -5.15
C ILE A 338 -1.43 -13.67 -6.46
N PHE A 339 -1.96 -14.16 -7.57
CA PHE A 339 -1.58 -13.68 -8.89
C PHE A 339 -2.18 -12.28 -9.05
N ALA A 340 -1.34 -11.25 -8.91
CA ALA A 340 -1.79 -9.88 -8.94
C ALA A 340 -2.09 -9.46 -10.39
N GLU A 341 -3.28 -8.90 -10.58
CA GLU A 341 -3.75 -8.35 -11.84
C GLU A 341 -3.83 -6.82 -11.70
N PRO A 342 -3.13 -6.06 -12.57
CA PRO A 342 -3.22 -4.61 -12.55
C PRO A 342 -4.67 -4.15 -12.76
N SER A 343 -5.23 -3.46 -11.77
CA SER A 343 -6.66 -3.17 -11.67
C SER A 343 -6.94 -1.67 -11.63
N ALA A 344 -8.19 -1.29 -11.92
CA ALA A 344 -8.62 0.11 -11.84
C ALA A 344 -8.78 0.56 -10.37
N GLY A 345 -8.46 1.81 -10.09
CA GLY A 345 -8.71 2.48 -8.82
C GLY A 345 -10.17 2.80 -8.57
N ALA A 346 -10.49 3.33 -7.39
CA ALA A 346 -11.87 3.57 -6.95
C ALA A 346 -12.62 4.62 -7.78
N LEU A 347 -11.91 5.55 -8.43
CA LEU A 347 -12.50 6.59 -9.28
C LEU A 347 -12.41 6.29 -10.79
N HIS A 348 -11.92 5.11 -11.17
CA HIS A 348 -11.81 4.64 -12.55
C HIS A 348 -12.55 3.31 -12.81
N VAL A 349 -13.47 2.96 -11.93
CA VAL A 349 -14.32 1.74 -12.05
C VAL A 349 -15.58 2.07 -12.83
#